data_aa9a461bc4cd47b00f8fd85445a95ec6
#
_entry.id   aa9a461bc4cd47b00f8fd85445a95ec6
#
_cell.length_a   1.000
_cell.length_b   1.000
_cell.length_c   1.000
_cell.angle_alpha   90.00
_cell.angle_beta   90.00
_cell.angle_gamma   90.00
#
_symmetry.space_group_name_H-M   'P 1'
#
loop_
_entity.id
_entity.type
_entity.pdbx_description
1 polymer ?
#
loop_
_entity_poly.entity_id
_entity_poly.type
_entity_poly.pdbx_seq_one_letter_code
_entity_poly.pdbx_strand_id
1 'polypeptide(L)'
;MSKYLDMIFNEKTFEDKTKNILSKLSGKKVLIYGAGLGFEKLNEKFGITDDLTIVAVADKKFETDNTSTFHNIKTIKPDEIKTLDFDYILVTLERAKPIVGFLVEKLGIDKDKIFLTFEEEFHEEIISYNYLEKFNFKKNLERLNKKLKGKTVVLYGAGVFLEAIKKYYDLSKLNIIGISDKRFDEHEENAKFLGYKVYSREELKDLNPDYILVSTKFYISIIEDMYYNTFRNSKIKIKPLVRKSFFTLLKEIWG
;
A
#
# COMPACT_ATOMS: atom_id res chain seq x y z
N MET A 1 -1.18 13.54 4.09
CA MET A 1 -1.87 12.32 4.63
C MET A 1 -3.34 12.26 4.24
N SER A 2 -4.12 13.37 4.26
CA SER A 2 -5.55 13.35 3.92
C SER A 2 -5.87 12.96 2.46
N LYS A 3 -5.13 13.45 1.48
CA LYS A 3 -5.42 13.24 0.05
C LYS A 3 -5.46 11.77 -0.39
N TYR A 4 -4.64 10.93 0.23
CA TYR A 4 -4.60 9.51 -0.08
C TYR A 4 -5.80 8.75 0.53
N LEU A 5 -6.13 9.02 1.80
CA LEU A 5 -7.34 8.48 2.40
C LEU A 5 -8.57 8.90 1.60
N ASP A 6 -8.64 10.17 1.14
CA ASP A 6 -9.71 10.63 0.26
C ASP A 6 -9.80 9.80 -1.03
N MET A 7 -8.68 9.40 -1.60
CA MET A 7 -8.67 8.52 -2.80
C MET A 7 -9.21 7.14 -2.48
N ILE A 8 -8.74 6.48 -1.39
CA ILE A 8 -9.25 5.16 -0.99
C ILE A 8 -10.74 5.19 -0.70
N PHE A 9 -11.17 6.17 0.09
CA PHE A 9 -12.58 6.29 0.44
C PHE A 9 -13.49 6.56 -0.77
N ASN A 10 -12.95 7.03 -1.89
CA ASN A 10 -13.68 7.23 -3.15
C ASN A 10 -13.62 6.00 -4.08
N GLU A 11 -12.88 4.95 -3.75
CA GLU A 11 -12.85 3.74 -4.54
C GLU A 11 -14.05 2.85 -4.28
N LYS A 12 -14.70 2.40 -5.37
CA LYS A 12 -15.88 1.54 -5.28
C LYS A 12 -15.59 0.21 -4.57
N THR A 13 -14.44 -0.37 -4.83
CA THR A 13 -14.02 -1.64 -4.19
C THR A 13 -13.88 -1.50 -2.67
N PHE A 14 -13.31 -0.39 -2.19
CA PHE A 14 -13.23 -0.08 -0.77
C PHE A 14 -14.62 0.16 -0.18
N GLU A 15 -15.47 0.89 -0.90
CA GLU A 15 -16.84 1.17 -0.48
C GLU A 15 -17.66 -0.11 -0.33
N ASP A 16 -17.66 -0.98 -1.35
CA ASP A 16 -18.42 -2.23 -1.35
C ASP A 16 -17.94 -3.16 -0.22
N LYS A 17 -16.64 -3.24 0.01
CA LYS A 17 -16.05 -4.02 1.09
C LYS A 17 -16.42 -3.47 2.47
N THR A 18 -16.32 -2.15 2.66
CA THR A 18 -16.71 -1.51 3.91
C THR A 18 -18.19 -1.73 4.20
N LYS A 19 -19.06 -1.57 3.23
CA LYS A 19 -20.51 -1.85 3.38
C LYS A 19 -20.76 -3.31 3.78
N ASN A 20 -20.04 -4.28 3.22
CA ASN A 20 -20.13 -5.68 3.61
C ASN A 20 -19.70 -5.90 5.07
N ILE A 21 -18.61 -5.26 5.52
CA ILE A 21 -18.19 -5.32 6.93
C ILE A 21 -19.28 -4.72 7.82
N LEU A 22 -19.75 -3.52 7.51
CA LEU A 22 -20.77 -2.84 8.32
C LEU A 22 -22.09 -3.63 8.38
N SER A 23 -22.49 -4.29 7.30
CA SER A 23 -23.68 -5.16 7.31
C SER A 23 -23.54 -6.36 8.26
N LYS A 24 -22.32 -6.93 8.40
CA LYS A 24 -22.04 -8.01 9.36
C LYS A 24 -22.04 -7.52 10.82
N LEU A 25 -21.69 -6.26 11.03
CA LEU A 25 -21.63 -5.63 12.35
C LEU A 25 -22.98 -5.05 12.80
N SER A 26 -23.95 -4.92 11.90
CA SER A 26 -25.27 -4.39 12.20
C SER A 26 -25.98 -5.22 13.27
N GLY A 27 -26.53 -4.55 14.29
CA GLY A 27 -27.20 -5.19 15.43
C GLY A 27 -26.27 -5.94 16.39
N LYS A 28 -24.95 -5.81 16.25
CA LYS A 28 -23.95 -6.39 17.13
C LYS A 28 -23.34 -5.34 18.03
N LYS A 29 -22.84 -5.76 19.20
CA LYS A 29 -22.05 -4.92 20.09
C LYS A 29 -20.63 -4.78 19.51
N VAL A 30 -20.30 -3.61 19.01
CA VAL A 30 -19.02 -3.36 18.33
C VAL A 30 -18.11 -2.52 19.21
N LEU A 31 -16.88 -2.98 19.40
CA LEU A 31 -15.80 -2.18 19.94
C LEU A 31 -14.98 -1.60 18.76
N ILE A 32 -14.74 -0.30 18.77
CA ILE A 32 -13.85 0.33 17.78
C ILE A 32 -12.43 0.38 18.34
N TYR A 33 -11.46 -0.02 17.54
CA TYR A 33 -10.04 0.21 17.85
C TYR A 33 -9.44 1.23 16.88
N GLY A 34 -9.13 2.41 17.40
CA GLY A 34 -8.59 3.55 16.66
C GLY A 34 -9.54 4.75 16.65
N ALA A 35 -9.09 5.85 17.25
CA ALA A 35 -9.83 7.12 17.38
C ALA A 35 -9.13 8.23 16.56
N GLY A 36 -8.61 7.89 15.41
CA GLY A 36 -7.90 8.80 14.51
C GLY A 36 -8.64 9.07 13.20
N LEU A 37 -7.90 9.55 12.21
CA LEU A 37 -8.42 9.97 10.91
C LEU A 37 -9.22 8.88 10.17
N GLY A 38 -8.83 7.61 10.33
CA GLY A 38 -9.58 6.48 9.73
C GLY A 38 -10.99 6.37 10.28
N PHE A 39 -11.16 6.53 11.61
CA PHE A 39 -12.48 6.58 12.24
C PHE A 39 -13.29 7.77 11.72
N GLU A 40 -12.71 8.99 11.72
CA GLU A 40 -13.39 10.20 11.28
C GLU A 40 -13.94 10.06 9.86
N LYS A 41 -13.14 9.55 8.95
CA LYS A 41 -13.56 9.35 7.56
C LYS A 41 -14.61 8.25 7.39
N LEU A 42 -14.52 7.17 8.17
CA LEU A 42 -15.57 6.15 8.18
C LEU A 42 -16.89 6.73 8.69
N ASN A 43 -16.82 7.51 9.75
CA ASN A 43 -18.01 8.14 10.32
C ASN A 43 -18.62 9.16 9.35
N GLU A 44 -17.80 10.02 8.74
CA GLU A 44 -18.22 11.01 7.74
C GLU A 44 -18.92 10.34 6.54
N LYS A 45 -18.37 9.23 6.02
CA LYS A 45 -18.90 8.60 4.81
C LYS A 45 -20.02 7.60 5.06
N PHE A 46 -19.96 6.86 6.15
CA PHE A 46 -20.84 5.71 6.40
C PHE A 46 -21.71 5.84 7.65
N GLY A 47 -21.58 6.93 8.43
CA GLY A 47 -22.42 7.15 9.62
C GLY A 47 -22.26 6.08 10.71
N ILE A 48 -21.04 5.54 10.91
CA ILE A 48 -20.84 4.37 11.79
C ILE A 48 -21.30 4.60 13.23
N THR A 49 -21.28 5.84 13.70
CA THR A 49 -21.79 6.18 15.05
C THR A 49 -23.30 6.11 15.16
N ASP A 50 -24.01 6.25 14.06
CA ASP A 50 -25.47 6.22 14.02
C ASP A 50 -26.01 4.81 13.71
N ASP A 51 -25.25 4.05 12.90
CA ASP A 51 -25.69 2.75 12.36
C ASP A 51 -25.23 1.55 13.20
N LEU A 52 -24.16 1.69 14.00
CA LEU A 52 -23.61 0.60 14.82
C LEU A 52 -23.87 0.80 16.31
N THR A 53 -24.11 -0.31 17.03
CA THR A 53 -24.13 -0.32 18.50
C THR A 53 -22.69 -0.34 19.03
N ILE A 54 -22.04 0.84 19.10
CA ILE A 54 -20.67 0.96 19.55
C ILE A 54 -20.62 1.01 21.08
N VAL A 55 -19.98 0.01 21.72
CA VAL A 55 -19.88 -0.11 23.19
C VAL A 55 -18.75 0.73 23.77
N ALA A 56 -17.66 0.89 23.04
CA ALA A 56 -16.53 1.75 23.40
C ALA A 56 -15.61 2.00 22.20
N VAL A 57 -14.76 3.03 22.33
CA VAL A 57 -13.64 3.30 21.44
C VAL A 57 -12.35 3.14 22.21
N ALA A 58 -11.48 2.22 21.78
CA ALA A 58 -10.15 1.99 22.33
C ALA A 58 -9.10 2.68 21.45
N ASP A 59 -8.14 3.36 22.06
CA ASP A 59 -6.98 3.91 21.37
C ASP A 59 -5.83 4.09 22.35
N LYS A 60 -4.59 3.92 21.88
CA LYS A 60 -3.40 4.12 22.71
C LYS A 60 -3.27 5.55 23.24
N LYS A 61 -3.81 6.55 22.52
CA LYS A 61 -3.81 7.94 22.98
C LYS A 61 -4.56 8.11 24.32
N PHE A 62 -5.55 7.27 24.62
CA PHE A 62 -6.32 7.32 25.87
C PHE A 62 -5.55 6.77 27.07
N GLU A 63 -4.32 6.23 26.90
CA GLU A 63 -3.43 5.90 28.01
C GLU A 63 -2.93 7.16 28.72
N THR A 64 -2.77 8.26 27.99
CA THR A 64 -2.26 9.55 28.48
C THR A 64 -3.30 10.66 28.47
N ASP A 65 -4.33 10.53 27.67
CA ASP A 65 -5.44 11.47 27.55
C ASP A 65 -6.62 11.01 28.45
N ASN A 66 -7.01 11.83 29.40
CA ASN A 66 -8.12 11.52 30.31
C ASN A 66 -9.52 11.81 29.69
N THR A 67 -9.62 11.85 28.38
CA THR A 67 -10.89 12.04 27.67
C THR A 67 -11.82 10.85 27.95
N SER A 68 -12.97 11.07 28.56
CA SER A 68 -13.93 10.02 28.92
C SER A 68 -14.83 9.60 27.76
N THR A 69 -14.99 10.46 26.75
CA THR A 69 -15.84 10.20 25.57
C THR A 69 -15.17 10.70 24.29
N PHE A 70 -15.46 9.99 23.19
CA PHE A 70 -15.09 10.35 21.83
C PHE A 70 -16.32 10.15 20.93
N HIS A 71 -16.81 11.21 20.28
CA HIS A 71 -18.11 11.22 19.57
C HIS A 71 -19.29 10.74 20.47
N ASN A 72 -19.32 11.15 21.73
CA ASN A 72 -20.28 10.71 22.75
C ASN A 72 -20.22 9.20 23.09
N ILE A 73 -19.22 8.48 22.61
CA ILE A 73 -18.99 7.07 22.90
C ILE A 73 -17.91 6.97 23.99
N LYS A 74 -18.10 6.04 24.93
CA LYS A 74 -17.13 5.76 26.00
C LYS A 74 -15.75 5.47 25.43
N THR A 75 -14.69 6.11 25.95
CA THR A 75 -13.30 5.79 25.63
C THR A 75 -12.71 4.83 26.63
N ILE A 76 -11.81 3.97 26.18
CA ILE A 76 -11.08 3.03 27.03
C ILE A 76 -9.62 2.91 26.58
N LYS A 77 -8.76 2.48 27.52
CA LYS A 77 -7.39 2.08 27.20
C LYS A 77 -7.40 0.70 26.52
N PRO A 78 -6.41 0.39 25.68
CA PRO A 78 -6.32 -0.91 25.01
C PRO A 78 -6.38 -2.12 25.94
N ASP A 79 -5.74 -2.05 27.12
CA ASP A 79 -5.72 -3.16 28.08
C ASP A 79 -7.09 -3.41 28.77
N GLU A 80 -7.99 -2.42 28.74
CA GLU A 80 -9.33 -2.53 29.32
C GLU A 80 -10.31 -3.28 28.40
N ILE A 81 -9.95 -3.58 27.16
CA ILE A 81 -10.80 -4.27 26.17
C ILE A 81 -11.36 -5.58 26.74
N LYS A 82 -10.54 -6.35 27.49
CA LYS A 82 -10.95 -7.63 28.09
C LYS A 82 -12.10 -7.51 29.09
N THR A 83 -12.33 -6.33 29.64
CA THR A 83 -13.35 -6.11 30.67
C THR A 83 -14.73 -5.80 30.07
N LEU A 84 -14.81 -5.64 28.75
CA LEU A 84 -16.05 -5.27 28.07
C LEU A 84 -16.72 -6.48 27.43
N ASP A 85 -18.06 -6.40 27.39
CA ASP A 85 -18.90 -7.32 26.64
C ASP A 85 -19.11 -6.75 25.21
N PHE A 86 -18.58 -7.43 24.21
CA PHE A 86 -18.72 -7.09 22.80
C PHE A 86 -18.72 -8.35 21.91
N ASP A 87 -19.31 -8.22 20.73
CA ASP A 87 -19.35 -9.29 19.73
C ASP A 87 -18.12 -9.22 18.81
N TYR A 88 -17.79 -8.00 18.33
CA TYR A 88 -16.75 -7.77 17.33
C TYR A 88 -15.91 -6.53 17.62
N ILE A 89 -14.69 -6.51 17.07
CA ILE A 89 -13.82 -5.34 17.06
C ILE A 89 -13.69 -4.86 15.61
N LEU A 90 -13.96 -3.56 15.37
CA LEU A 90 -13.64 -2.90 14.11
C LEU A 90 -12.36 -2.07 14.27
N VAL A 91 -11.29 -2.45 13.59
CA VAL A 91 -10.01 -1.71 13.59
C VAL A 91 -10.03 -0.67 12.48
N THR A 92 -9.95 0.61 12.85
CA THR A 92 -10.01 1.76 11.94
C THR A 92 -8.65 2.38 11.64
N LEU A 93 -7.57 1.67 11.96
CA LEU A 93 -6.19 2.11 11.77
C LEU A 93 -5.62 1.57 10.46
N GLU A 94 -4.89 2.44 9.72
CA GLU A 94 -4.19 2.05 8.50
C GLU A 94 -3.14 0.96 8.74
N ARG A 95 -2.49 0.95 9.91
CA ARG A 95 -1.49 -0.06 10.31
C ARG A 95 -2.10 -1.04 11.29
N ALA A 96 -2.97 -1.92 10.80
CA ALA A 96 -3.71 -2.85 11.64
C ALA A 96 -2.87 -4.02 12.18
N LYS A 97 -1.83 -4.48 11.47
CA LYS A 97 -1.06 -5.69 11.82
C LYS A 97 -0.51 -5.71 13.26
N PRO A 98 0.17 -4.66 13.76
CA PRO A 98 0.62 -4.62 15.15
C PRO A 98 -0.54 -4.67 16.15
N ILE A 99 -1.69 -4.10 15.78
CA ILE A 99 -2.88 -4.08 16.62
C ILE A 99 -3.52 -5.46 16.66
N VAL A 100 -3.63 -6.14 15.53
CA VAL A 100 -4.13 -7.52 15.47
C VAL A 100 -3.24 -8.44 16.31
N GLY A 101 -1.91 -8.31 16.20
CA GLY A 101 -0.97 -9.05 17.06
C GLY A 101 -1.23 -8.78 18.53
N PHE A 102 -1.38 -7.53 18.94
CA PHE A 102 -1.71 -7.17 20.33
C PHE A 102 -3.05 -7.76 20.78
N LEU A 103 -4.11 -7.64 19.98
CA LEU A 103 -5.44 -8.16 20.31
C LEU A 103 -5.44 -9.69 20.45
N VAL A 104 -4.80 -10.39 19.53
CA VAL A 104 -4.79 -11.87 19.51
C VAL A 104 -3.79 -12.42 20.54
N GLU A 105 -2.53 -11.98 20.49
CA GLU A 105 -1.45 -12.60 21.27
C GLU A 105 -1.44 -12.15 22.74
N LYS A 106 -1.71 -10.85 23.01
CA LYS A 106 -1.71 -10.33 24.40
C LYS A 106 -3.09 -10.37 25.04
N LEU A 107 -4.14 -10.05 24.30
CA LEU A 107 -5.48 -10.00 24.85
C LEU A 107 -6.26 -11.32 24.67
N GLY A 108 -5.78 -12.26 23.84
CA GLY A 108 -6.46 -13.53 23.59
C GLY A 108 -7.81 -13.38 22.87
N ILE A 109 -7.99 -12.30 22.10
CA ILE A 109 -9.18 -12.08 21.30
C ILE A 109 -9.13 -13.00 20.09
N ASP A 110 -10.26 -13.68 19.82
CA ASP A 110 -10.39 -14.52 18.62
C ASP A 110 -10.24 -13.65 17.35
N LYS A 111 -9.39 -14.09 16.43
CA LYS A 111 -9.12 -13.39 15.19
C LYS A 111 -10.39 -13.22 14.34
N ASP A 112 -11.32 -14.15 14.40
CA ASP A 112 -12.58 -14.10 13.66
C ASP A 112 -13.56 -13.02 14.19
N LYS A 113 -13.28 -12.46 15.37
CA LYS A 113 -14.00 -11.30 15.91
C LYS A 113 -13.41 -9.97 15.47
N ILE A 114 -12.31 -9.94 14.71
CA ILE A 114 -11.60 -8.71 14.35
C ILE A 114 -11.84 -8.38 12.87
N PHE A 115 -12.50 -7.26 12.63
CA PHE A 115 -12.68 -6.71 11.29
C PHE A 115 -11.69 -5.55 11.05
N LEU A 116 -11.05 -5.56 9.88
CA LEU A 116 -10.11 -4.53 9.47
C LEU A 116 -10.74 -3.65 8.40
N THR A 117 -10.81 -2.35 8.65
CA THR A 117 -11.20 -1.38 7.61
C THR A 117 -10.17 -1.32 6.50
N PHE A 118 -8.89 -1.31 6.88
CA PHE A 118 -7.77 -1.26 5.96
C PHE A 118 -7.02 -2.59 6.02
N GLU A 119 -7.04 -3.36 4.94
CA GLU A 119 -6.25 -4.58 4.81
C GLU A 119 -4.79 -4.28 4.49
N GLU A 120 -3.91 -5.28 4.64
CA GLU A 120 -2.47 -5.14 4.43
C GLU A 120 -2.13 -4.69 3.00
N GLU A 121 -2.91 -5.13 2.01
CA GLU A 121 -2.77 -4.74 0.59
C GLU A 121 -2.97 -3.23 0.41
N PHE A 122 -3.99 -2.67 1.02
CA PHE A 122 -4.21 -1.21 1.01
C PHE A 122 -3.08 -0.46 1.70
N HIS A 123 -2.53 -1.02 2.77
CA HIS A 123 -1.43 -0.39 3.48
C HIS A 123 -0.16 -0.26 2.63
N GLU A 124 0.25 -1.33 1.93
CA GLU A 124 1.40 -1.31 1.02
C GLU A 124 1.17 -0.38 -0.18
N GLU A 125 -0.04 -0.32 -0.69
CA GLU A 125 -0.45 0.62 -1.73
C GLU A 125 -0.32 2.07 -1.25
N ILE A 126 -0.78 2.38 -0.03
CA ILE A 126 -0.64 3.69 0.61
C ILE A 126 0.82 4.11 0.74
N ILE A 127 1.65 3.23 1.28
CA ILE A 127 3.09 3.50 1.42
C ILE A 127 3.70 3.77 0.04
N SER A 128 3.28 3.02 -0.98
CA SER A 128 3.77 3.17 -2.34
C SER A 128 3.34 4.50 -2.94
N TYR A 129 2.08 4.88 -2.82
CA TYR A 129 1.58 6.16 -3.31
C TYR A 129 2.26 7.35 -2.61
N ASN A 130 2.35 7.34 -1.27
CA ASN A 130 3.02 8.39 -0.51
C ASN A 130 4.51 8.54 -0.90
N TYR A 131 5.18 7.41 -1.18
CA TYR A 131 6.53 7.41 -1.70
C TYR A 131 6.61 8.11 -3.07
N LEU A 132 5.70 7.79 -3.98
CA LEU A 132 5.64 8.38 -5.33
C LEU A 132 5.39 9.90 -5.28
N GLU A 133 4.46 10.34 -4.43
CA GLU A 133 4.18 11.77 -4.22
C GLU A 133 5.38 12.49 -3.58
N LYS A 134 6.01 11.91 -2.55
CA LYS A 134 7.22 12.46 -1.91
C LYS A 134 8.34 12.74 -2.92
N PHE A 135 8.49 11.90 -3.93
CA PHE A 135 9.50 12.06 -4.98
C PHE A 135 8.98 12.75 -6.23
N ASN A 136 7.78 13.34 -6.19
CA ASN A 136 7.15 14.04 -7.31
C ASN A 136 7.20 13.20 -8.60
N PHE A 137 6.74 11.96 -8.50
CA PHE A 137 6.86 10.97 -9.57
C PHE A 137 6.19 11.44 -10.87
N LYS A 138 5.06 12.15 -10.79
CA LYS A 138 4.39 12.72 -11.97
C LYS A 138 5.34 13.54 -12.83
N LYS A 139 6.07 14.48 -12.24
CA LYS A 139 7.06 15.32 -12.95
C LYS A 139 8.24 14.50 -13.47
N ASN A 140 8.67 13.50 -12.71
CA ASN A 140 9.75 12.60 -13.13
C ASN A 140 9.31 11.74 -14.31
N LEU A 141 8.08 11.25 -14.33
CA LEU A 141 7.50 10.48 -15.43
C LEU A 141 7.40 11.32 -16.71
N GLU A 142 6.97 12.58 -16.62
CA GLU A 142 6.95 13.50 -17.77
C GLU A 142 8.35 13.68 -18.39
N ARG A 143 9.40 13.78 -17.56
CA ARG A 143 10.78 13.85 -18.03
C ARG A 143 11.26 12.55 -18.66
N LEU A 144 10.88 11.40 -18.07
CA LEU A 144 11.16 10.08 -18.61
C LEU A 144 10.51 9.91 -19.99
N ASN A 145 9.23 10.25 -20.13
CA ASN A 145 8.48 10.19 -21.37
C ASN A 145 9.18 10.97 -22.52
N LYS A 146 9.69 12.17 -22.21
CA LYS A 146 10.46 12.96 -23.19
C LYS A 146 11.79 12.28 -23.54
N LYS A 147 12.52 11.81 -22.54
CA LYS A 147 13.87 11.21 -22.71
C LYS A 147 13.84 9.87 -23.41
N LEU A 148 12.80 9.07 -23.18
CA LEU A 148 12.68 7.71 -23.70
C LEU A 148 11.77 7.61 -24.92
N LYS A 149 11.42 8.73 -25.54
CA LYS A 149 10.61 8.75 -26.76
C LYS A 149 11.27 7.87 -27.85
N GLY A 150 10.53 6.90 -28.38
CA GLY A 150 11.00 5.96 -29.40
C GLY A 150 11.97 4.87 -28.91
N LYS A 151 12.17 4.77 -27.59
CA LYS A 151 13.00 3.73 -26.96
C LYS A 151 12.15 2.59 -26.42
N THR A 152 12.62 1.36 -26.59
CA THR A 152 12.00 0.19 -25.98
C THR A 152 12.34 0.09 -24.50
N VAL A 153 11.33 -0.19 -23.68
CA VAL A 153 11.44 -0.23 -22.22
C VAL A 153 10.91 -1.54 -21.68
N VAL A 154 11.63 -2.17 -20.78
CA VAL A 154 11.11 -3.24 -19.90
C VAL A 154 11.03 -2.70 -18.48
N LEU A 155 9.94 -2.97 -17.78
CA LEU A 155 9.84 -2.72 -16.35
C LEU A 155 10.36 -3.94 -15.59
N TYR A 156 11.19 -3.72 -14.57
CA TYR A 156 11.69 -4.79 -13.71
C TYR A 156 11.21 -4.60 -12.28
N GLY A 157 10.57 -5.63 -11.74
CA GLY A 157 9.90 -5.60 -10.44
C GLY A 157 8.38 -5.54 -10.61
N ALA A 158 7.70 -6.65 -10.28
CA ALA A 158 6.28 -6.87 -10.54
C ALA A 158 5.45 -6.92 -9.24
N GLY A 159 5.82 -6.13 -8.21
CA GLY A 159 5.13 -6.06 -6.93
C GLY A 159 4.13 -4.91 -6.81
N VAL A 160 3.55 -4.79 -5.62
CA VAL A 160 2.55 -3.76 -5.24
C VAL A 160 3.00 -2.34 -5.60
N PHE A 161 4.30 -2.06 -5.60
CA PHE A 161 4.82 -0.75 -6.00
C PHE A 161 4.57 -0.44 -7.48
N LEU A 162 4.74 -1.42 -8.38
CA LEU A 162 4.42 -1.25 -9.80
C LEU A 162 2.91 -1.19 -10.02
N GLU A 163 2.14 -1.98 -9.28
CA GLU A 163 0.67 -1.93 -9.31
C GLU A 163 0.17 -0.54 -8.94
N ALA A 164 0.68 0.05 -7.86
CA ALA A 164 0.37 1.42 -7.47
C ALA A 164 0.76 2.44 -8.55
N ILE A 165 1.95 2.29 -9.17
CA ILE A 165 2.34 3.16 -10.28
C ILE A 165 1.35 3.06 -11.43
N LYS A 166 1.00 1.85 -11.87
CA LYS A 166 0.07 1.62 -12.98
C LYS A 166 -1.34 2.13 -12.68
N LYS A 167 -1.77 2.07 -11.42
CA LYS A 167 -3.08 2.53 -10.97
C LYS A 167 -3.21 4.05 -10.98
N TYR A 168 -2.17 4.76 -10.51
CA TYR A 168 -2.24 6.20 -10.26
C TYR A 168 -1.56 7.07 -11.32
N TYR A 169 -0.77 6.47 -12.23
CA TYR A 169 -0.02 7.22 -13.23
C TYR A 169 -0.14 6.59 -14.62
N ASP A 170 -0.26 7.45 -15.63
CA ASP A 170 -0.35 7.03 -17.03
C ASP A 170 1.05 6.71 -17.59
N LEU A 171 1.31 5.43 -17.83
CA LEU A 171 2.53 4.92 -18.43
C LEU A 171 2.44 4.77 -19.97
N SER A 172 1.31 5.12 -20.61
CA SER A 172 1.06 4.86 -22.03
C SER A 172 2.04 5.53 -22.99
N LYS A 173 2.71 6.61 -22.54
CA LYS A 173 3.73 7.33 -23.31
C LYS A 173 5.10 6.65 -23.32
N LEU A 174 5.32 5.65 -22.48
CA LEU A 174 6.49 4.78 -22.52
C LEU A 174 6.20 3.60 -23.44
N ASN A 175 7.11 3.29 -24.36
CA ASN A 175 7.00 2.07 -25.16
C ASN A 175 7.43 0.85 -24.34
N ILE A 176 6.54 0.41 -23.43
CA ILE A 176 6.77 -0.73 -22.54
C ILE A 176 6.46 -2.00 -23.33
N ILE A 177 7.51 -2.78 -23.64
CA ILE A 177 7.43 -4.03 -24.40
C ILE A 177 7.26 -5.25 -23.50
N GLY A 178 7.42 -5.10 -22.18
CA GLY A 178 7.19 -6.19 -21.23
C GLY A 178 7.59 -5.86 -19.80
N ILE A 179 7.32 -6.81 -18.92
CA ILE A 179 7.68 -6.76 -17.50
C ILE A 179 8.54 -7.99 -17.17
N SER A 180 9.53 -7.82 -16.30
CA SER A 180 10.33 -8.90 -15.76
C SER A 180 10.42 -8.79 -14.25
N ASP A 181 10.54 -9.93 -13.60
CA ASP A 181 10.74 -10.06 -12.16
C ASP A 181 11.37 -11.42 -11.89
N LYS A 182 12.12 -11.57 -10.81
CA LYS A 182 12.71 -12.85 -10.40
C LYS A 182 11.67 -13.98 -10.30
N ARG A 183 10.45 -13.65 -9.90
CA ARG A 183 9.33 -14.62 -9.81
C ARG A 183 8.86 -15.14 -11.17
N PHE A 184 9.31 -14.54 -12.28
CA PHE A 184 8.99 -14.96 -13.64
C PHE A 184 10.14 -15.72 -14.29
N ASP A 185 11.16 -16.13 -13.54
CA ASP A 185 12.25 -16.98 -14.10
C ASP A 185 11.69 -18.34 -14.58
N GLU A 186 10.56 -18.78 -13.99
CA GLU A 186 9.74 -19.90 -14.46
C GLU A 186 8.31 -19.38 -14.70
N HIS A 187 7.95 -19.08 -15.94
CA HIS A 187 6.61 -18.61 -16.29
C HIS A 187 6.03 -19.40 -17.47
N GLU A 188 4.70 -19.43 -17.59
CA GLU A 188 4.02 -20.02 -18.74
C GLU A 188 4.23 -19.17 -19.99
N GLU A 189 4.23 -19.83 -21.16
CA GLU A 189 4.27 -19.14 -22.44
C GLU A 189 3.09 -18.17 -22.57
N ASN A 190 3.38 -16.93 -23.00
CA ASN A 190 2.40 -15.83 -23.09
C ASN A 190 1.79 -15.32 -21.76
N ALA A 191 2.38 -15.64 -20.62
CA ALA A 191 1.98 -15.08 -19.35
C ALA A 191 2.01 -13.55 -19.38
N LYS A 192 1.06 -12.91 -18.65
CA LYS A 192 0.94 -11.45 -18.58
C LYS A 192 0.85 -10.98 -17.13
N PHE A 193 1.41 -9.82 -16.88
CA PHE A 193 1.24 -9.09 -15.63
C PHE A 193 0.86 -7.63 -15.93
N LEU A 194 -0.22 -7.14 -15.32
CA LEU A 194 -0.79 -5.79 -15.59
C LEU A 194 -1.06 -5.50 -17.08
N GLY A 195 -1.36 -6.54 -17.86
CA GLY A 195 -1.61 -6.45 -19.30
C GLY A 195 -0.38 -6.48 -20.19
N TYR A 196 0.83 -6.48 -19.63
CA TYR A 196 2.09 -6.60 -20.36
C TYR A 196 2.57 -8.06 -20.37
N LYS A 197 3.24 -8.48 -21.45
CA LYS A 197 3.91 -9.78 -21.52
C LYS A 197 5.00 -9.85 -20.46
N VAL A 198 5.14 -11.00 -19.79
CA VAL A 198 6.23 -11.24 -18.83
C VAL A 198 7.41 -11.91 -19.49
N TYR A 199 8.59 -11.68 -18.95
CA TYR A 199 9.86 -12.23 -19.40
C TYR A 199 10.71 -12.62 -18.19
N SER A 200 11.42 -13.74 -18.29
CA SER A 200 12.50 -14.08 -17.37
C SER A 200 13.70 -13.13 -17.56
N ARG A 201 14.64 -13.14 -16.63
CA ARG A 201 15.88 -12.35 -16.78
C ARG A 201 16.75 -12.81 -17.96
N GLU A 202 16.74 -14.09 -18.28
CA GLU A 202 17.51 -14.62 -19.42
C GLU A 202 16.91 -14.15 -20.75
N GLU A 203 15.58 -14.21 -20.90
CA GLU A 203 14.88 -13.72 -22.10
C GLU A 203 15.13 -12.24 -22.37
N LEU A 204 15.40 -11.42 -21.32
CA LEU A 204 15.73 -10.00 -21.52
C LEU A 204 17.02 -9.77 -22.28
N LYS A 205 17.96 -10.72 -22.27
CA LYS A 205 19.22 -10.62 -23.04
C LYS A 205 18.93 -10.70 -24.54
N ASP A 206 18.03 -11.61 -24.93
CA ASP A 206 17.64 -11.81 -26.32
C ASP A 206 16.70 -10.71 -26.80
N LEU A 207 15.78 -10.26 -25.93
CA LEU A 207 14.87 -9.14 -26.19
C LEU A 207 15.60 -7.83 -26.43
N ASN A 208 16.76 -7.65 -25.82
CA ASN A 208 17.68 -6.52 -25.96
C ASN A 208 16.98 -5.14 -25.93
N PRO A 209 16.21 -4.80 -24.89
CA PRO A 209 15.53 -3.51 -24.82
C PRO A 209 16.53 -2.35 -24.68
N ASP A 210 16.17 -1.13 -25.09
CA ASP A 210 17.03 0.05 -24.87
C ASP A 210 17.21 0.34 -23.38
N TYR A 211 16.13 0.13 -22.59
CA TYR A 211 16.12 0.42 -21.16
C TYR A 211 15.42 -0.66 -20.35
N ILE A 212 15.99 -0.95 -19.18
CA ILE A 212 15.30 -1.64 -18.08
C ILE A 212 15.08 -0.60 -16.98
N LEU A 213 13.79 -0.34 -16.63
CA LEU A 213 13.41 0.57 -15.55
C LEU A 213 13.01 -0.24 -14.33
N VAL A 214 13.80 -0.15 -13.26
CA VAL A 214 13.55 -0.89 -12.00
C VAL A 214 12.48 -0.22 -11.19
N SER A 215 11.33 -0.89 -11.02
CA SER A 215 10.10 -0.42 -10.38
C SER A 215 9.98 -0.91 -8.93
N THR A 216 10.98 -0.62 -8.11
CA THR A 216 10.98 -0.94 -6.67
C THR A 216 11.61 0.19 -5.86
N LYS A 217 11.24 0.28 -4.59
CA LYS A 217 11.82 1.24 -3.63
C LYS A 217 13.30 0.93 -3.35
N PHE A 218 13.69 -0.34 -3.43
CA PHE A 218 15.03 -0.87 -3.12
C PHE A 218 15.85 -1.16 -4.39
N TYR A 219 15.85 -0.24 -5.33
CA TYR A 219 16.41 -0.45 -6.67
C TYR A 219 17.93 -0.55 -6.73
N ILE A 220 18.68 -0.05 -5.75
CA ILE A 220 20.15 0.05 -5.82
C ILE A 220 20.78 -1.34 -5.96
N SER A 221 20.53 -2.23 -5.01
CA SER A 221 21.06 -3.59 -5.02
C SER A 221 20.63 -4.40 -6.25
N ILE A 222 19.41 -4.18 -6.71
CA ILE A 222 18.88 -4.84 -7.92
C ILE A 222 19.60 -4.34 -9.16
N ILE A 223 19.84 -3.03 -9.29
CA ILE A 223 20.58 -2.47 -10.43
C ILE A 223 22.01 -2.98 -10.43
N GLU A 224 22.66 -3.03 -9.26
CA GLU A 224 24.00 -3.58 -9.11
C GLU A 224 24.06 -5.06 -9.51
N ASP A 225 23.15 -5.89 -9.00
CA ASP A 225 23.06 -7.31 -9.34
C ASP A 225 22.86 -7.51 -10.85
N MET A 226 21.91 -6.80 -11.44
CA MET A 226 21.65 -6.88 -12.88
C MET A 226 22.85 -6.43 -13.70
N TYR A 227 23.52 -5.35 -13.29
CA TYR A 227 24.67 -4.82 -14.02
C TYR A 227 25.85 -5.79 -13.99
N TYR A 228 26.22 -6.30 -12.81
CA TYR A 228 27.40 -7.13 -12.65
C TYR A 228 27.18 -8.59 -13.07
N ASN A 229 26.02 -9.15 -12.78
CA ASN A 229 25.76 -10.59 -12.93
C ASN A 229 25.02 -10.95 -14.23
N THR A 230 24.16 -10.04 -14.74
CA THR A 230 23.31 -10.38 -15.90
C THR A 230 23.69 -9.63 -17.17
N PHE A 231 23.94 -8.31 -17.08
CA PHE A 231 24.06 -7.42 -18.25
C PHE A 231 25.43 -6.72 -18.35
N ARG A 232 26.48 -7.27 -17.75
CA ARG A 232 27.83 -6.64 -17.67
C ARG A 232 28.37 -6.13 -19.00
N ASN A 233 28.16 -6.88 -20.08
CA ASN A 233 28.65 -6.56 -21.42
C ASN A 233 27.53 -6.09 -22.37
N SER A 234 26.37 -5.75 -21.84
CA SER A 234 25.22 -5.33 -22.62
C SER A 234 25.19 -3.82 -22.84
N LYS A 235 24.58 -3.38 -23.95
CA LYS A 235 24.27 -1.97 -24.22
C LYS A 235 22.98 -1.50 -23.52
N ILE A 236 22.26 -2.39 -22.85
CA ILE A 236 21.00 -2.11 -22.13
C ILE A 236 21.26 -1.13 -20.97
N LYS A 237 20.46 -0.07 -20.90
CA LYS A 237 20.60 0.94 -19.84
C LYS A 237 19.64 0.63 -18.68
N ILE A 238 20.19 0.24 -17.53
CA ILE A 238 19.42 -0.07 -16.33
C ILE A 238 19.30 1.21 -15.49
N LYS A 239 18.08 1.61 -15.12
CA LYS A 239 17.80 2.83 -14.38
C LYS A 239 16.63 2.61 -13.40
N PRO A 240 16.56 3.35 -12.28
CA PRO A 240 15.35 3.35 -11.46
C PRO A 240 14.20 4.04 -12.21
N LEU A 241 13.00 3.48 -12.11
CA LEU A 241 11.78 4.11 -12.61
C LEU A 241 11.44 5.34 -11.75
N VAL A 242 11.57 5.23 -10.43
CA VAL A 242 11.39 6.34 -9.48
C VAL A 242 12.75 6.77 -8.95
N ARG A 243 13.21 7.94 -9.38
CA ARG A 243 14.53 8.44 -9.02
C ARG A 243 14.45 9.33 -7.78
N LYS A 244 15.21 8.99 -6.75
CA LYS A 244 15.47 9.88 -5.61
C LYS A 244 16.36 11.05 -6.08
N SER A 245 16.08 12.27 -5.58
CA SER A 245 16.99 13.38 -5.84
C SER A 245 18.28 13.20 -5.04
N PHE A 246 19.39 13.81 -5.53
CA PHE A 246 20.66 13.77 -4.83
C PHE A 246 20.55 14.30 -3.39
N PHE A 247 19.83 15.38 -3.18
CA PHE A 247 19.58 15.93 -1.84
C PHE A 247 18.79 15.00 -0.92
N THR A 248 17.89 14.19 -1.47
CA THR A 248 17.15 13.20 -0.69
C THR A 248 18.05 12.04 -0.29
N LEU A 249 18.90 11.58 -1.20
CA LEU A 249 19.90 10.55 -0.90
C LEU A 249 20.88 11.01 0.18
N LEU A 250 21.36 12.26 0.13
CA LEU A 250 22.22 12.83 1.16
C LEU A 250 21.53 12.85 2.53
N LYS A 251 20.26 13.25 2.60
CA LYS A 251 19.50 13.24 3.88
C LYS A 251 19.29 11.83 4.45
N GLU A 252 19.19 10.81 3.61
CA GLU A 252 19.07 9.40 4.06
C GLU A 252 20.41 8.83 4.55
N ILE A 253 21.54 9.40 4.11
CA ILE A 253 22.89 8.98 4.52
C ILE A 253 23.36 9.72 5.79
N TRP A 254 22.94 10.98 5.99
CA TRP A 254 23.45 11.86 7.05
C TRP A 254 22.42 12.17 8.15
N GLY A 255 21.19 11.70 8.05
CA GLY A 255 20.10 11.82 9.05
C GLY A 255 19.78 10.52 9.69
#